data_17a30db18240abcc44df55747331d144
#
_entry.id   17a30db18240abcc44df55747331d144
#
_cell.length_a   1.000
_cell.length_b   1.000
_cell.length_c   1.000
_cell.angle_alpha   90.00
_cell.angle_beta   90.00
_cell.angle_gamma   90.00
#
_symmetry.space_group_name_H-M   'P 1'
#
loop_
_entity.id
_entity.type
_entity.pdbx_description
1 polymer ?
#
loop_
_entity_poly.entity_id
_entity_poly.type
_entity_poly.pdbx_seq_one_letter_code
_entity_poly.pdbx_strand_id
1 'polypeptide(L)'
;MNELTAVPTTSLYFESHVTIEPVFDEQLDRFKVLAKAHRFYVADLLMKKRAKDTLERSRFDTFATSRGQDFMELRRQTLSLVENAKLAGFIVWRYKIENTLEDVRLVETQK
;
A
#
# COMPACT_ATOMS: atom_id res chain seq x y z
N MET A 1 -4.61 -34.10 -9.05
CA MET A 1 -4.29 -33.56 -9.08
C MET A 1 -4.04 -32.85 -9.47
N ASN A 2 -3.88 -32.39 -9.39
CA ASN A 2 -3.67 -31.58 -9.60
C ASN A 2 -3.03 -30.88 -9.75
N GLU A 3 -2.73 -30.56 -9.77
CA GLU A 3 -2.17 -29.93 -9.81
C GLU A 3 -1.95 -28.98 -9.92
N LEU A 4 -2.03 -28.80 -9.69
CA LEU A 4 -2.01 -27.81 -9.55
C LEU A 4 -1.15 -27.30 -9.22
N THR A 5 -1.11 -27.28 -9.05
CA THR A 5 -0.55 -26.92 -8.65
C THR A 5 0.31 -26.28 -8.81
N ALA A 6 0.47 -26.22 -8.84
CA ALA A 6 1.32 -25.71 -8.77
C ALA A 6 1.78 -24.73 -9.28
N VAL A 7 2.03 -24.56 -9.54
CA VAL A 7 2.39 -23.77 -10.14
C VAL A 7 2.42 -22.56 -10.06
N PRO A 8 1.86 -22.12 -10.34
CA PRO A 8 1.86 -20.89 -10.54
C PRO A 8 2.09 -20.14 -9.52
N THR A 9 1.75 -20.51 -9.03
CA THR A 9 1.81 -20.22 -8.05
C THR A 9 2.91 -19.74 -7.47
N THR A 10 3.82 -19.87 -7.86
CA THR A 10 4.98 -19.48 -7.26
C THR A 10 5.44 -18.15 -7.67
N SER A 11 4.64 -17.39 -8.31
CA SER A 11 5.01 -16.04 -8.63
C SER A 11 5.25 -15.27 -7.38
N LEU A 12 6.42 -14.68 -7.29
CA LEU A 12 6.74 -13.79 -6.21
C LEU A 12 6.46 -12.38 -6.62
N TYR A 13 6.02 -11.59 -5.68
CA TYR A 13 5.91 -10.17 -5.93
C TYR A 13 6.27 -9.45 -4.64
N PHE A 14 6.47 -8.15 -4.77
CA PHE A 14 6.80 -7.31 -3.63
C PHE A 14 5.66 -6.36 -3.39
N GLU A 15 5.43 -6.03 -2.14
CA GLU A 15 4.39 -5.10 -1.77
C GLU A 15 5.01 -4.00 -0.96
N SER A 16 4.73 -2.76 -1.34
CA SER A 16 5.31 -1.61 -0.67
C SER A 16 4.21 -0.83 0.02
N HIS A 17 4.51 -0.37 1.22
CA HIS A 17 3.59 0.45 1.99
C HIS A 17 4.31 1.70 2.46
N VAL A 18 3.69 2.83 2.25
CA VAL A 18 4.18 4.10 2.76
C VAL A 18 3.14 4.61 3.73
N THR A 19 3.52 4.76 5.00
CA THR A 19 2.60 5.17 6.06
C THR A 19 2.93 6.58 6.49
N ILE A 20 1.90 7.40 6.57
CA ILE A 20 2.07 8.78 7.01
C ILE A 20 1.21 9.02 8.23
N GLU A 21 1.46 10.14 8.91
CA GLU A 21 0.60 10.57 9.97
C GLU A 21 -0.81 10.73 9.41
N PRO A 22 -1.85 10.25 10.11
CA PRO A 22 -3.20 10.24 9.55
C PRO A 22 -3.67 11.61 9.09
N VAL A 23 -4.30 11.63 7.92
CA VAL A 23 -4.88 12.84 7.36
C VAL A 23 -6.31 12.53 6.94
N PHE A 24 -7.12 13.57 6.82
CA PHE A 24 -8.55 13.42 6.55
C PHE A 24 -9.00 14.46 5.55
N ASP A 25 -10.15 14.17 4.93
CA ASP A 25 -10.84 15.12 4.08
C ASP A 25 -9.93 15.62 2.95
N GLU A 26 -9.74 16.91 2.82
CA GLU A 26 -8.96 17.45 1.72
C GLU A 26 -7.52 16.99 1.73
N GLN A 27 -6.94 16.84 2.90
CA GLN A 27 -5.57 16.37 2.98
C GLN A 27 -5.47 14.94 2.49
N LEU A 28 -6.46 14.13 2.79
CA LEU A 28 -6.50 12.76 2.30
C LEU A 28 -6.60 12.75 0.79
N ASP A 29 -7.45 13.62 0.23
CA ASP A 29 -7.58 13.68 -1.22
C ASP A 29 -6.25 14.05 -1.86
N ARG A 30 -5.54 15.00 -1.27
CA ARG A 30 -4.24 15.40 -1.79
C ARG A 30 -3.26 14.25 -1.75
N PHE A 31 -3.27 13.50 -0.66
CA PHE A 31 -2.37 12.36 -0.54
C PHE A 31 -2.71 11.29 -1.56
N LYS A 32 -3.99 11.06 -1.81
CA LYS A 32 -4.40 10.08 -2.81
C LYS A 32 -3.91 10.44 -4.19
N VAL A 33 -4.00 11.71 -4.54
CA VAL A 33 -3.52 12.17 -5.84
C VAL A 33 -2.03 11.95 -5.97
N LEU A 34 -1.31 12.29 -4.92
CA LEU A 34 0.14 12.13 -4.91
C LEU A 34 0.52 10.66 -5.02
N ALA A 35 -0.15 9.82 -4.24
CA ALA A 35 0.13 8.39 -4.25
C ALA A 35 -0.11 7.82 -5.64
N LYS A 36 -1.22 8.19 -6.25
CA LYS A 36 -1.55 7.68 -7.56
C LYS A 36 -0.52 8.08 -8.62
N ALA A 37 0.04 9.26 -8.49
CA ALA A 37 1.06 9.71 -9.43
C ALA A 37 2.30 8.83 -9.34
N HIS A 38 2.49 8.13 -8.24
CA HIS A 38 3.63 7.23 -8.05
C HIS A 38 3.21 5.77 -8.12
N ARG A 39 2.01 5.51 -8.64
CA ARG A 39 1.48 4.16 -8.82
C ARG A 39 1.17 3.46 -7.51
N PHE A 40 0.85 4.23 -6.51
CA PHE A 40 0.35 3.73 -5.25
C PHE A 40 -1.12 4.07 -5.14
N TYR A 41 -1.83 3.34 -4.30
CA TYR A 41 -3.22 3.68 -4.04
C TYR A 41 -3.50 3.64 -2.54
N VAL A 42 -4.54 4.33 -2.15
CA VAL A 42 -4.96 4.45 -0.76
C VAL A 42 -6.38 3.90 -0.68
N ALA A 43 -6.61 2.98 0.24
CA ALA A 43 -7.92 2.36 0.36
C ALA A 43 -8.88 3.33 1.03
N ASP A 44 -9.91 3.73 0.29
CA ASP A 44 -10.86 4.70 0.78
C ASP A 44 -11.55 4.30 2.06
N LEU A 45 -11.95 3.06 2.08
CA LEU A 45 -12.79 2.61 3.16
C LEU A 45 -12.11 2.71 4.51
N LEU A 46 -10.83 2.47 4.54
CA LEU A 46 -10.09 2.48 5.78
C LEU A 46 -9.60 3.86 6.16
N MET A 47 -9.69 4.80 5.24
CA MET A 47 -9.11 6.11 5.46
C MET A 47 -10.13 7.17 5.80
N LYS A 48 -11.40 6.80 5.89
CA LYS A 48 -12.41 7.79 6.22
C LYS A 48 -12.32 8.18 7.68
N LYS A 49 -12.41 9.46 7.93
CA LYS A 49 -12.44 9.95 9.29
C LYS A 49 -13.76 9.58 9.93
N ARG A 50 -13.72 9.04 11.11
CA ARG A 50 -14.91 8.76 11.86
C ARG A 50 -15.13 9.87 12.87
N ALA A 51 -16.35 9.98 13.36
CA ALA A 51 -16.73 11.09 14.22
C ALA A 51 -15.80 11.29 15.41
N LYS A 52 -15.25 10.21 15.93
CA LYS A 52 -14.41 10.29 17.10
C LYS A 52 -12.93 10.29 16.81
N ASP A 53 -12.54 10.23 15.57
CA ASP A 53 -11.13 10.12 15.24
C ASP A 53 -10.43 11.43 15.34
N THR A 54 -9.26 11.41 15.94
CA THR A 54 -8.31 12.50 15.93
C THR A 54 -6.98 11.87 15.60
N LEU A 55 -5.94 12.69 15.47
CA LEU A 55 -4.62 12.15 15.19
C LEU A 55 -4.18 11.14 16.22
N GLU A 56 -4.41 11.44 17.48
CA GLU A 56 -3.95 10.56 18.55
C GLU A 56 -4.80 9.32 18.68
N ARG A 57 -6.04 9.38 18.21
CA ARG A 57 -7.00 8.33 18.49
C ARG A 57 -7.49 7.61 17.25
N SER A 58 -6.93 7.94 16.12
CA SER A 58 -7.28 7.26 14.90
C SER A 58 -6.83 5.82 14.98
N ARG A 59 -7.71 4.92 14.58
CA ARG A 59 -7.39 3.52 14.61
C ARG A 59 -6.67 3.06 13.38
N PHE A 60 -6.72 3.84 12.33
CA PHE A 60 -6.15 3.42 11.06
C PHE A 60 -5.11 4.41 10.63
N ASP A 61 -3.95 3.91 10.34
CA ASP A 61 -2.91 4.73 9.75
C ASP A 61 -3.33 5.11 8.35
N THR A 62 -2.85 6.23 7.87
CA THR A 62 -3.01 6.60 6.48
C THR A 62 -1.84 6.01 5.73
N PHE A 63 -2.12 5.14 4.76
CA PHE A 63 -1.03 4.54 4.03
C PHE A 63 -1.39 4.29 2.59
N ALA A 64 -0.35 4.21 1.76
CA ALA A 64 -0.48 3.92 0.36
C ALA A 64 0.23 2.61 0.06
N THR A 65 -0.30 1.86 -0.88
CA THR A 65 0.21 0.54 -1.22
C THR A 65 0.49 0.43 -2.70
N SER A 66 1.56 -0.25 -3.06
CA SER A 66 1.85 -0.58 -4.44
C SER A 66 2.44 -1.99 -4.49
N ARG A 67 2.38 -2.61 -5.67
CA ARG A 67 2.90 -3.94 -5.87
C ARG A 67 3.73 -3.99 -7.14
N GLY A 68 4.65 -4.92 -7.19
CA GLY A 68 5.43 -5.12 -8.39
C GLY A 68 6.33 -6.32 -8.26
N GLN A 69 6.78 -6.82 -9.40
CA GLN A 69 7.68 -7.96 -9.41
C GLN A 69 9.13 -7.55 -9.47
N ASP A 70 9.40 -6.32 -9.82
CA ASP A 70 10.76 -5.80 -9.92
C ASP A 70 11.05 -5.01 -8.66
N PHE A 71 11.88 -5.57 -7.78
CA PHE A 71 12.17 -4.95 -6.50
C PHE A 71 12.79 -3.56 -6.66
N MET A 72 13.75 -3.43 -7.54
CA MET A 72 14.45 -2.16 -7.68
C MET A 72 13.53 -1.07 -8.20
N GLU A 73 12.65 -1.43 -9.11
CA GLU A 73 11.69 -0.49 -9.62
C GLU A 73 10.73 -0.05 -8.53
N LEU A 74 10.20 -1.01 -7.79
CA LEU A 74 9.26 -0.70 -6.72
C LEU A 74 9.93 0.15 -5.65
N ARG A 75 11.19 -0.16 -5.34
CA ARG A 75 11.92 0.61 -4.34
C ARG A 75 12.10 2.05 -4.81
N ARG A 76 12.42 2.23 -6.09
CA ARG A 76 12.59 3.57 -6.63
C ARG A 76 11.29 4.37 -6.52
N GLN A 77 10.18 3.72 -6.87
CA GLN A 77 8.88 4.37 -6.77
C GLN A 77 8.54 4.73 -5.33
N THR A 78 8.88 3.82 -4.41
CA THR A 78 8.61 4.04 -2.99
C THR A 78 9.38 5.24 -2.47
N LEU A 79 10.68 5.29 -2.77
CA LEU A 79 11.50 6.38 -2.28
C LEU A 79 11.08 7.71 -2.90
N SER A 80 10.65 7.69 -4.14
CA SER A 80 10.17 8.89 -4.79
C SER A 80 8.88 9.38 -4.12
N LEU A 81 7.97 8.46 -3.79
CA LEU A 81 6.77 8.86 -3.08
C LEU A 81 7.09 9.43 -1.71
N VAL A 82 7.98 8.79 -0.98
CA VAL A 82 8.37 9.28 0.34
C VAL A 82 8.92 10.71 0.24
N GLU A 83 9.81 10.94 -0.71
CA GLU A 83 10.41 12.25 -0.88
C GLU A 83 9.37 13.29 -1.21
N ASN A 84 8.51 12.98 -2.17
CA ASN A 84 7.52 13.95 -2.60
C ASN A 84 6.42 14.16 -1.57
N ALA A 85 6.11 13.14 -0.77
CA ALA A 85 5.16 13.31 0.31
C ALA A 85 5.71 14.29 1.34
N LYS A 86 6.98 14.15 1.68
CA LYS A 86 7.61 15.08 2.61
C LYS A 86 7.60 16.50 2.07
N LEU A 87 7.92 16.65 0.78
CA LEU A 87 7.92 17.96 0.17
C LEU A 87 6.53 18.58 0.14
N ALA A 88 5.51 17.74 0.05
CA ALA A 88 4.14 18.22 0.03
C ALA A 88 3.59 18.50 1.43
N GLY A 89 4.39 18.28 2.46
CA GLY A 89 3.98 18.61 3.82
C GLY A 89 3.44 17.46 4.64
N PHE A 90 3.43 16.26 4.09
CA PHE A 90 2.98 15.11 4.86
C PHE A 90 4.10 14.61 5.75
N ILE A 91 3.74 14.06 6.89
CA ILE A 91 4.71 13.51 7.83
C ILE A 91 4.78 12.02 7.60
N VAL A 92 5.88 11.57 7.03
CA VAL A 92 6.05 10.16 6.70
C VAL A 92 6.60 9.45 7.91
N TRP A 93 5.86 8.43 8.37
CA TRP A 93 6.27 7.67 9.54
C TRP A 93 7.22 6.55 9.17
N ARG A 94 6.91 5.85 8.06
CA ARG A 94 7.77 4.75 7.65
C ARG A 94 7.36 4.24 6.28
N TYR A 95 8.22 3.45 5.71
CA TYR A 95 7.85 2.67 4.55
C TYR A 95 8.43 1.28 4.73
N LYS A 96 7.85 0.30 4.04
CA LYS A 96 8.43 -1.02 4.03
C LYS A 96 8.05 -1.73 2.75
N ILE A 97 8.91 -2.64 2.33
CA ILE A 97 8.69 -3.43 1.14
C ILE A 97 8.83 -4.89 1.55
N GLU A 98 7.80 -5.65 1.28
CA GLU A 98 7.75 -7.06 1.67
C GLU A 98 7.79 -7.95 0.45
N ASN A 99 8.42 -9.09 0.62
CA ASN A 99 8.44 -10.13 -0.38
C ASN A 99 7.24 -11.02 -0.13
N THR A 100 6.41 -11.21 -1.13
CA THR A 100 5.15 -11.90 -0.95
C THR A 100 4.97 -12.97 -2.02
N LEU A 101 4.34 -14.06 -1.63
CA LEU A 101 3.99 -15.12 -2.56
C LEU A 101 2.54 -14.97 -2.94
N GLU A 102 2.26 -15.28 -4.17
CA GLU A 102 0.90 -15.28 -4.61
C GLU A 102 0.11 -16.33 -3.86
N ASP A 103 -1.12 -16.02 -3.57
CA ASP A 103 -1.99 -16.91 -2.84
C ASP A 103 -2.44 -18.04 -3.75
N VAL A 104 -2.13 -19.26 -3.38
CA VAL A 104 -2.53 -20.42 -4.19
C VAL A 104 -3.73 -21.14 -3.65
N ARG A 105 -4.29 -20.69 -2.56
CA ARG A 105 -5.40 -21.41 -1.95
C ARG A 105 -6.64 -21.39 -2.81
N LEU A 106 -6.73 -20.43 -3.69
CA LEU A 106 -7.90 -20.36 -4.55
C LEU A 106 -8.06 -21.59 -5.39
N VAL A 107 -6.96 -22.19 -5.74
CA VAL A 107 -7.01 -23.39 -6.55
C VAL A 107 -7.69 -24.50 -5.83
N GLU A 108 -7.45 -24.58 -4.54
CA GLU A 108 -8.01 -25.67 -3.76
C GLU A 108 -9.50 -25.57 -3.59
N THR A 109 -10.00 -24.36 -3.57
CA THR A 109 -11.41 -24.18 -3.33
C THR A 109 -12.24 -24.49 -4.53
N GLN A 110 -11.63 -24.82 -5.63
CA GLN A 110 -12.35 -25.10 -6.85
C GLN A 110 -12.70 -26.54 -7.02
N LYS A 111 -12.38 -27.34 -6.12
CA LYS A 111 -12.68 -28.75 -6.20
C LYS A 111 -14.12 -29.07 -6.00
#